data_7305868d00dd621ec06e98bd0f48a570
#
_entry.id   7305868d00dd621ec06e98bd0f48a570
#
_cell.length_a   1.000
_cell.length_b   1.000
_cell.length_c   1.000
_cell.angle_alpha   90.00
_cell.angle_beta   90.00
_cell.angle_gamma   90.00
#
_symmetry.space_group_name_H-M   'P 1'
#
loop_
_entity.id
_entity.type
_entity.pdbx_description
1 polymer ?
#
loop_
_entity_poly.entity_id
_entity_poly.type
_entity_poly.pdbx_seq_one_letter_code
_entity_poly.pdbx_strand_id
1 'polypeptide(L)'
;MKKLLFILLAILLVGCQAKVVEDVDNSLNNIIEKGKMIVGFTEYPPMGFKENGEVTGFDIDIAKAVGEKLGVEIEFVYIDWDAKVLELEAGNIDMIWNGLTITEDRKKEILFSKPYFNNRIVVLTLKDSPINSISDLSDKNVGVELQSSGQSALEASEVFGSINEMVKYTTITEAVLDLKAGGIDAIVADEIFARYAVSKEADAYKIPEEVFNSENYGIGFRLEDVALRDKIDEIIDGLAEDGTALEISLKWFGEDLLLR
;
A
#
# COMPACT_ATOMS: atom_id res chain seq x y z
N MET A 1 41.74 -64.22 47.30
CA MET A 1 41.38 -62.93 47.73
C MET A 1 41.48 -62.00 46.51
N LYS A 2 40.36 -61.78 45.81
CA LYS A 2 40.32 -60.95 44.59
C LYS A 2 39.72 -59.59 44.97
N LYS A 3 40.50 -58.52 44.92
CA LYS A 3 40.04 -57.15 45.12
C LYS A 3 39.35 -56.63 43.84
N LEU A 4 38.08 -56.42 43.94
CA LEU A 4 37.28 -55.81 42.87
C LEU A 4 37.48 -54.28 42.92
N LEU A 5 38.04 -53.68 41.86
CA LEU A 5 38.25 -52.24 41.72
C LEU A 5 37.03 -51.70 40.98
N PHE A 6 36.15 -50.92 41.66
CA PHE A 6 35.08 -50.21 41.06
C PHE A 6 35.60 -48.86 40.52
N ILE A 7 35.65 -48.73 39.19
CA ILE A 7 35.92 -47.45 38.53
C ILE A 7 34.60 -46.76 38.36
N LEU A 8 34.40 -45.64 39.07
CA LEU A 8 33.25 -44.80 38.97
C LEU A 8 33.43 -43.79 37.77
N LEU A 9 32.77 -44.06 36.65
CA LEU A 9 32.83 -43.22 35.46
C LEU A 9 31.85 -42.07 35.66
N ALA A 10 32.33 -40.89 36.07
CA ALA A 10 31.55 -39.68 36.14
C ALA A 10 31.35 -39.11 34.73
N ILE A 11 30.15 -39.28 34.17
CA ILE A 11 29.74 -38.66 32.92
C ILE A 11 29.38 -37.19 33.20
N LEU A 12 30.28 -36.29 32.83
CA LEU A 12 30.01 -34.85 32.80
C LEU A 12 29.06 -34.57 31.63
N LEU A 13 27.76 -34.44 31.93
CA LEU A 13 26.78 -33.87 31.04
C LEU A 13 27.05 -32.36 30.93
N VAL A 14 27.86 -31.97 29.96
CA VAL A 14 27.92 -30.57 29.53
C VAL A 14 26.63 -30.29 28.78
N GLY A 15 25.64 -29.76 29.47
CA GLY A 15 24.44 -29.23 28.87
C GLY A 15 24.80 -28.01 28.01
N CYS A 16 24.81 -28.15 26.68
CA CYS A 16 24.72 -27.01 25.79
C CYS A 16 23.40 -26.33 26.08
N GLN A 17 23.42 -25.26 26.89
CA GLN A 17 22.35 -24.29 26.87
C GLN A 17 22.45 -23.61 25.51
N ALA A 18 21.57 -23.99 24.58
CA ALA A 18 21.30 -23.17 23.43
C ALA A 18 20.86 -21.80 23.99
N LYS A 19 21.68 -20.79 23.82
CA LYS A 19 21.21 -19.39 23.97
C LYS A 19 20.06 -19.23 22.98
N VAL A 20 18.86 -19.06 23.48
CA VAL A 20 17.78 -18.46 22.70
C VAL A 20 18.32 -17.07 22.36
N VAL A 21 18.82 -16.89 21.14
CA VAL A 21 19.06 -15.58 20.59
C VAL A 21 17.64 -15.05 20.40
N GLU A 22 17.18 -14.18 21.30
CA GLU A 22 16.02 -13.35 21.00
C GLU A 22 16.39 -12.63 19.70
N ASP A 23 15.61 -12.87 18.67
CA ASP A 23 15.75 -12.20 17.39
C ASP A 23 15.39 -10.74 17.65
N VAL A 24 16.42 -9.93 17.92
CA VAL A 24 16.24 -8.50 18.25
C VAL A 24 15.86 -7.81 16.95
N ASP A 25 14.67 -7.26 16.90
CA ASP A 25 14.25 -6.42 15.77
C ASP A 25 15.18 -5.21 15.64
N ASN A 26 16.01 -5.23 14.63
CA ASN A 26 16.95 -4.16 14.27
C ASN A 26 16.49 -3.32 13.08
N SER A 27 15.26 -3.48 12.62
CA SER A 27 14.75 -2.84 11.40
C SER A 27 14.94 -1.32 11.42
N LEU A 28 14.57 -0.65 12.50
CA LEU A 28 14.78 0.78 12.68
C LEU A 28 16.28 1.16 12.71
N ASN A 29 17.09 0.43 13.47
CA ASN A 29 18.52 0.72 13.57
C ASN A 29 19.21 0.55 12.22
N ASN A 30 18.86 -0.47 11.44
CA ASN A 30 19.41 -0.70 10.11
C ASN A 30 19.12 0.49 9.16
N ILE A 31 17.93 1.07 9.22
CA ILE A 31 17.57 2.27 8.45
C ILE A 31 18.40 3.48 8.89
N ILE A 32 18.53 3.72 10.20
CA ILE A 32 19.30 4.83 10.74
C ILE A 32 20.79 4.70 10.38
N GLU A 33 21.37 3.51 10.53
CA GLU A 33 22.78 3.26 10.20
C GLU A 33 23.05 3.39 8.70
N LYS A 34 22.13 2.92 7.85
CA LYS A 34 22.17 3.07 6.40
C LYS A 34 22.01 4.54 5.96
N GLY A 35 21.36 5.37 6.80
CA GLY A 35 21.06 6.78 6.52
C GLY A 35 20.04 6.97 5.38
N LYS A 36 19.36 5.91 4.99
CA LYS A 36 18.45 5.88 3.84
C LYS A 36 17.31 4.89 4.05
N MET A 37 16.10 5.26 3.58
CA MET A 37 14.90 4.44 3.58
C MET A 37 14.34 4.36 2.16
N ILE A 38 14.07 3.15 1.66
CA ILE A 38 13.60 2.90 0.29
C ILE A 38 12.09 2.65 0.31
N VAL A 39 11.35 3.51 -0.38
CA VAL A 39 9.90 3.45 -0.49
C VAL A 39 9.51 2.95 -1.88
N GLY A 40 8.77 1.84 -1.94
CA GLY A 40 8.19 1.31 -3.17
C GLY A 40 6.90 2.05 -3.53
N PHE A 41 6.80 2.51 -4.79
CA PHE A 41 5.61 3.18 -5.32
C PHE A 41 5.34 2.78 -6.78
N THR A 42 4.13 3.04 -7.28
CA THR A 42 3.73 2.91 -8.69
C THR A 42 3.09 4.21 -9.19
N GLU A 43 2.68 4.27 -10.47
CA GLU A 43 1.96 5.42 -11.05
C GLU A 43 0.51 5.47 -10.56
N TYR A 44 0.30 6.04 -9.37
CA TYR A 44 -1.00 6.09 -8.71
C TYR A 44 -1.33 7.50 -8.18
N PRO A 45 -1.64 8.46 -9.06
CA PRO A 45 -1.99 9.82 -8.65
C PRO A 45 -3.34 9.86 -7.88
N PRO A 46 -3.48 10.72 -6.86
CA PRO A 46 -2.51 11.70 -6.37
C PRO A 46 -1.60 11.19 -5.25
N MET A 47 -1.60 9.87 -4.92
CA MET A 47 -0.85 9.32 -3.80
C MET A 47 0.66 9.29 -4.07
N GLY A 48 1.10 8.68 -5.18
CA GLY A 48 2.48 8.68 -5.63
C GLY A 48 2.55 8.46 -7.14
N PHE A 49 3.28 9.30 -7.85
CA PHE A 49 3.41 9.24 -9.30
C PHE A 49 4.57 10.09 -9.79
N LYS A 50 4.87 10.06 -11.10
CA LYS A 50 5.84 10.95 -11.71
C LYS A 50 5.15 12.09 -12.44
N GLU A 51 5.58 13.33 -12.15
CA GLU A 51 5.19 14.52 -12.87
C GLU A 51 6.44 15.29 -13.30
N ASN A 52 6.58 15.56 -14.59
CA ASN A 52 7.75 16.24 -15.18
C ASN A 52 9.11 15.57 -14.85
N GLY A 53 9.10 14.25 -14.63
CA GLY A 53 10.30 13.46 -14.31
C GLY A 53 10.63 13.39 -12.81
N GLU A 54 9.87 14.08 -11.96
CA GLU A 54 10.03 14.04 -10.51
C GLU A 54 8.96 13.17 -9.86
N VAL A 55 9.33 12.45 -8.78
CA VAL A 55 8.40 11.67 -7.97
C VAL A 55 7.68 12.60 -7.01
N THR A 56 6.35 12.61 -7.07
CA THR A 56 5.47 13.52 -6.32
C THR A 56 4.19 12.79 -5.91
N GLY A 57 3.42 13.37 -4.99
CA GLY A 57 2.17 12.81 -4.50
C GLY A 57 1.97 13.06 -3.02
N PHE A 58 0.78 12.78 -2.52
CA PHE A 58 0.46 12.93 -1.11
C PHE A 58 1.33 12.03 -0.24
N ASP A 59 1.38 10.73 -0.54
CA ASP A 59 2.19 9.76 0.20
C ASP A 59 3.69 10.07 0.09
N ILE A 60 4.12 10.56 -1.08
CA ILE A 60 5.51 10.99 -1.33
C ILE A 60 5.90 12.15 -0.42
N ASP A 61 5.02 13.14 -0.27
CA ASP A 61 5.29 14.31 0.57
C ASP A 61 5.28 13.94 2.06
N ILE A 62 4.36 13.08 2.50
CA ILE A 62 4.36 12.55 3.88
C ILE A 62 5.63 11.72 4.14
N ALA A 63 6.03 10.84 3.21
CA ALA A 63 7.24 10.04 3.35
C ALA A 63 8.51 10.92 3.46
N LYS A 64 8.61 12.00 2.67
CA LYS A 64 9.70 12.98 2.78
C LYS A 64 9.72 13.63 4.16
N ALA A 65 8.57 14.08 4.68
CA ALA A 65 8.48 14.68 6.01
C ALA A 65 8.86 13.68 7.12
N VAL A 66 8.49 12.40 6.96
CA VAL A 66 8.93 11.32 7.86
C VAL A 66 10.45 11.15 7.80
N GLY A 67 11.04 11.13 6.62
CA GLY A 67 12.51 11.04 6.45
C GLY A 67 13.25 12.19 7.13
N GLU A 68 12.74 13.42 6.99
CA GLU A 68 13.29 14.61 7.68
C GLU A 68 13.26 14.47 9.21
N LYS A 69 12.14 13.99 9.78
CA LYS A 69 12.01 13.75 11.23
C LYS A 69 12.89 12.60 11.72
N LEU A 70 13.07 11.56 10.91
CA LEU A 70 13.92 10.42 11.24
C LEU A 70 15.40 10.69 11.00
N GLY A 71 15.74 11.72 10.21
CA GLY A 71 17.11 12.09 9.85
C GLY A 71 17.74 11.17 8.79
N VAL A 72 16.92 10.61 7.87
CA VAL A 72 17.37 9.75 6.79
C VAL A 72 16.88 10.25 5.42
N GLU A 73 17.61 9.92 4.37
CA GLU A 73 17.18 10.17 2.98
C GLU A 73 16.07 9.20 2.59
N ILE A 74 15.08 9.68 1.83
CA ILE A 74 14.06 8.82 1.23
C ILE A 74 14.39 8.61 -0.24
N GLU A 75 14.58 7.34 -0.62
CA GLU A 75 14.69 6.91 -2.00
C GLU A 75 13.37 6.30 -2.46
N PHE A 76 12.81 6.78 -3.56
CA PHE A 76 11.59 6.23 -4.15
C PHE A 76 11.96 5.30 -5.30
N VAL A 77 11.50 4.04 -5.21
CA VAL A 77 11.73 3.01 -6.23
C VAL A 77 10.39 2.65 -6.86
N TYR A 78 10.32 2.79 -8.19
CA TYR A 78 9.16 2.33 -8.94
C TYR A 78 9.10 0.81 -8.91
N ILE A 79 7.91 0.27 -8.60
CA ILE A 79 7.63 -1.17 -8.58
C ILE A 79 6.38 -1.46 -9.40
N ASP A 80 6.26 -2.67 -9.93
CA ASP A 80 5.00 -3.17 -10.42
C ASP A 80 4.10 -3.52 -9.22
N TRP A 81 2.84 -3.06 -9.24
CA TRP A 81 1.97 -3.19 -8.07
C TRP A 81 1.69 -4.63 -7.66
N ASP A 82 1.62 -5.54 -8.59
CA ASP A 82 1.43 -6.97 -8.33
C ASP A 82 2.69 -7.64 -7.74
N ALA A 83 3.88 -7.03 -7.89
CA ALA A 83 5.12 -7.50 -7.31
C ALA A 83 5.45 -6.91 -5.92
N LYS A 84 4.62 -6.01 -5.37
CA LYS A 84 4.92 -5.21 -4.16
C LYS A 84 5.39 -6.01 -2.95
N VAL A 85 4.76 -7.14 -2.66
CA VAL A 85 5.14 -8.01 -1.52
C VAL A 85 6.48 -8.68 -1.80
N LEU A 86 6.69 -9.15 -3.03
CA LEU A 86 7.95 -9.78 -3.44
C LEU A 86 9.14 -8.80 -3.34
N GLU A 87 8.95 -7.55 -3.77
CA GLU A 87 9.97 -6.51 -3.68
C GLU A 87 10.33 -6.17 -2.23
N LEU A 88 9.31 -6.16 -1.35
CA LEU A 88 9.48 -5.95 0.08
C LEU A 88 10.23 -7.10 0.74
N GLU A 89 9.83 -8.36 0.49
CA GLU A 89 10.46 -9.57 1.03
C GLU A 89 11.90 -9.75 0.52
N ALA A 90 12.15 -9.41 -0.75
CA ALA A 90 13.49 -9.45 -1.34
C ALA A 90 14.44 -8.38 -0.77
N GLY A 91 13.92 -7.39 -0.02
CA GLY A 91 14.71 -6.28 0.52
C GLY A 91 15.09 -5.22 -0.51
N ASN A 92 14.44 -5.22 -1.67
CA ASN A 92 14.62 -4.19 -2.72
C ASN A 92 13.99 -2.86 -2.29
N ILE A 93 12.97 -2.92 -1.45
CA ILE A 93 12.33 -1.78 -0.78
C ILE A 93 12.24 -2.06 0.73
N ASP A 94 12.18 -0.98 1.52
CA ASP A 94 12.02 -1.07 2.97
C ASP A 94 10.55 -0.98 3.38
N MET A 95 9.70 -0.37 2.55
CA MET A 95 8.25 -0.28 2.75
C MET A 95 7.49 -0.06 1.44
N ILE A 96 6.19 -0.39 1.46
CA ILE A 96 5.22 -0.10 0.41
C ILE A 96 4.38 1.10 0.87
N TRP A 97 4.46 2.23 0.16
CA TRP A 97 3.71 3.43 0.52
C TRP A 97 3.15 4.13 -0.70
N ASN A 98 1.97 3.74 -1.13
CA ASN A 98 1.29 4.29 -2.30
C ASN A 98 -0.20 3.92 -2.34
N GLY A 99 -0.97 4.42 -1.34
CA GLY A 99 -2.40 4.09 -1.26
C GLY A 99 -2.67 2.60 -1.00
N LEU A 100 -1.87 1.97 -0.14
CA LEU A 100 -1.98 0.53 0.12
C LEU A 100 -3.14 0.22 1.05
N THR A 101 -4.20 -0.38 0.52
CA THR A 101 -5.36 -0.83 1.29
C THR A 101 -5.00 -1.91 2.30
N ILE A 102 -5.41 -1.71 3.55
CA ILE A 102 -5.32 -2.70 4.62
C ILE A 102 -6.40 -3.75 4.40
N THR A 103 -6.01 -5.00 4.12
CA THR A 103 -6.92 -6.14 4.02
C THR A 103 -6.49 -7.29 4.91
N GLU A 104 -7.43 -8.16 5.31
CA GLU A 104 -7.11 -9.32 6.14
C GLU A 104 -6.18 -10.32 5.44
N ASP A 105 -6.22 -10.40 4.11
CA ASP A 105 -5.30 -11.26 3.37
C ASP A 105 -3.89 -10.66 3.33
N ARG A 106 -3.76 -9.37 3.06
CA ARG A 106 -2.46 -8.68 3.08
C ARG A 106 -1.80 -8.70 4.46
N LYS A 107 -2.57 -8.62 5.56
CA LYS A 107 -2.06 -8.75 6.93
C LYS A 107 -1.39 -10.10 7.25
N LYS A 108 -1.65 -11.12 6.45
CA LYS A 108 -0.98 -12.43 6.58
C LYS A 108 0.43 -12.43 5.98
N GLU A 109 0.69 -11.52 5.07
CA GLU A 109 1.91 -11.43 4.28
C GLU A 109 2.80 -10.25 4.72
N ILE A 110 2.20 -9.14 5.12
CA ILE A 110 2.90 -7.90 5.51
C ILE A 110 2.35 -7.31 6.80
N LEU A 111 3.23 -6.59 7.52
CA LEU A 111 2.87 -5.78 8.68
C LEU A 111 2.39 -4.41 8.21
N PHE A 112 1.34 -3.87 8.82
CA PHE A 112 0.81 -2.55 8.50
C PHE A 112 1.09 -1.52 9.58
N SER A 113 1.24 -0.26 9.16
CA SER A 113 1.08 0.91 10.03
C SER A 113 -0.34 1.02 10.58
N LYS A 114 -0.57 1.99 11.46
CA LYS A 114 -1.93 2.49 11.71
C LYS A 114 -2.57 2.96 10.40
N PRO A 115 -3.91 2.87 10.28
CA PRO A 115 -4.60 3.50 9.15
C PRO A 115 -4.34 5.01 9.14
N TYR A 116 -3.93 5.55 7.98
CA TYR A 116 -3.66 6.99 7.85
C TYR A 116 -4.63 7.72 6.90
N PHE A 117 -5.41 6.98 6.11
CA PHE A 117 -6.31 7.56 5.11
C PHE A 117 -7.55 6.68 4.90
N ASN A 118 -8.75 7.30 4.79
CA ASN A 118 -9.98 6.60 4.41
C ASN A 118 -10.15 6.62 2.89
N ASN A 119 -10.53 5.48 2.33
CA ASN A 119 -10.83 5.34 0.92
C ASN A 119 -12.13 4.56 0.68
N ARG A 120 -12.64 4.64 -0.54
CA ARG A 120 -13.78 3.83 -1.03
C ARG A 120 -13.43 3.28 -2.40
N ILE A 121 -13.97 2.09 -2.74
CA ILE A 121 -13.89 1.56 -4.09
C ILE A 121 -15.14 1.96 -4.86
N VAL A 122 -14.93 2.59 -6.01
CA VAL A 122 -15.97 3.19 -6.85
C VAL A 122 -15.85 2.77 -8.31
N VAL A 123 -16.85 3.14 -9.10
CA VAL A 123 -16.82 3.08 -10.56
C VAL A 123 -16.38 4.42 -11.11
N LEU A 124 -15.40 4.41 -12.03
CA LEU A 124 -15.07 5.56 -12.89
C LEU A 124 -15.51 5.24 -14.32
N THR A 125 -16.21 6.15 -14.97
CA THR A 125 -16.67 5.96 -16.35
C THR A 125 -16.65 7.27 -17.12
N LEU A 126 -16.81 7.20 -18.45
CA LEU A 126 -16.95 8.41 -19.29
C LEU A 126 -18.19 9.21 -18.86
N LYS A 127 -18.13 10.54 -19.02
CA LYS A 127 -19.19 11.49 -18.62
C LYS A 127 -20.56 11.11 -19.17
N ASP A 128 -20.61 10.73 -20.45
CA ASP A 128 -21.84 10.43 -21.17
C ASP A 128 -22.23 8.93 -21.14
N SER A 129 -21.48 8.12 -20.38
CA SER A 129 -21.79 6.70 -20.20
C SER A 129 -23.16 6.49 -19.56
N PRO A 130 -23.94 5.46 -19.97
CA PRO A 130 -25.21 5.12 -19.32
C PRO A 130 -25.03 4.48 -17.93
N ILE A 131 -23.80 4.13 -17.52
CA ILE A 131 -23.49 3.51 -16.23
C ILE A 131 -23.70 4.53 -15.11
N ASN A 132 -24.62 4.27 -14.16
CA ASN A 132 -24.94 5.10 -13.01
C ASN A 132 -24.99 4.32 -11.70
N SER A 133 -24.88 2.98 -11.76
CA SER A 133 -24.87 2.07 -10.61
C SER A 133 -23.92 0.92 -10.85
N ILE A 134 -23.61 0.16 -9.81
CA ILE A 134 -22.80 -1.07 -9.93
C ILE A 134 -23.51 -2.11 -10.80
N SER A 135 -24.82 -2.22 -10.72
CA SER A 135 -25.60 -3.17 -11.54
C SER A 135 -25.54 -2.87 -13.04
N ASP A 136 -25.27 -1.61 -13.45
CA ASP A 136 -25.12 -1.25 -14.86
C ASP A 136 -23.81 -1.77 -15.50
N LEU A 137 -22.92 -2.37 -14.69
CA LEU A 137 -21.73 -3.06 -15.18
C LEU A 137 -22.03 -4.41 -15.83
N SER A 138 -23.29 -4.91 -15.75
CA SER A 138 -23.72 -6.09 -16.48
C SER A 138 -23.48 -5.93 -17.97
N ASP A 139 -22.93 -6.98 -18.62
CA ASP A 139 -22.55 -7.01 -20.04
C ASP A 139 -21.50 -5.92 -20.44
N LYS A 140 -20.72 -5.38 -19.49
CA LYS A 140 -19.67 -4.38 -19.72
C LYS A 140 -18.27 -4.98 -19.61
N ASN A 141 -17.32 -4.35 -20.31
CA ASN A 141 -15.90 -4.55 -20.12
C ASN A 141 -15.42 -3.64 -19.00
N VAL A 142 -14.94 -4.21 -17.91
CA VAL A 142 -14.55 -3.46 -16.70
C VAL A 142 -13.06 -3.58 -16.45
N GLY A 143 -12.37 -2.43 -16.46
CA GLY A 143 -10.93 -2.36 -16.19
C GLY A 143 -10.64 -2.35 -14.69
N VAL A 144 -9.54 -2.99 -14.30
CA VAL A 144 -8.98 -2.96 -12.96
C VAL A 144 -7.45 -2.97 -13.03
N GLU A 145 -6.78 -2.40 -12.04
CA GLU A 145 -5.35 -2.63 -11.86
C GLU A 145 -5.12 -4.02 -11.24
N LEU A 146 -4.13 -4.73 -11.74
CA LEU A 146 -3.79 -6.09 -11.32
C LEU A 146 -3.44 -6.14 -9.83
N GLN A 147 -4.06 -7.06 -9.07
CA GLN A 147 -3.90 -7.23 -7.61
C GLN A 147 -4.21 -5.97 -6.76
N SER A 148 -5.03 -5.07 -7.31
CA SER A 148 -5.57 -3.94 -6.55
C SER A 148 -6.76 -4.34 -5.67
N SER A 149 -7.14 -3.46 -4.74
CA SER A 149 -8.40 -3.58 -3.98
C SER A 149 -9.62 -3.42 -4.88
N GLY A 150 -9.52 -2.63 -5.95
CA GLY A 150 -10.55 -2.51 -6.98
C GLY A 150 -10.84 -3.84 -7.67
N GLN A 151 -9.80 -4.60 -8.06
CA GLN A 151 -9.97 -5.95 -8.60
C GLN A 151 -10.70 -6.85 -7.59
N SER A 152 -10.24 -6.88 -6.34
CA SER A 152 -10.83 -7.73 -5.29
C SER A 152 -12.30 -7.37 -4.99
N ALA A 153 -12.62 -6.07 -4.98
CA ALA A 153 -13.98 -5.60 -4.74
C ALA A 153 -14.93 -5.99 -5.88
N LEU A 154 -14.47 -5.88 -7.14
CA LEU A 154 -15.25 -6.32 -8.30
C LEU A 154 -15.47 -7.83 -8.27
N GLU A 155 -14.43 -8.64 -8.02
CA GLU A 155 -14.49 -10.09 -7.95
C GLU A 155 -15.44 -10.59 -6.84
N ALA A 156 -15.54 -9.87 -5.72
CA ALA A 156 -16.42 -10.19 -4.59
C ALA A 156 -17.86 -9.70 -4.79
N SER A 157 -18.15 -8.90 -5.81
CA SER A 157 -19.45 -8.29 -6.03
C SER A 157 -20.45 -9.24 -6.73
N GLU A 158 -21.74 -8.98 -6.50
CA GLU A 158 -22.80 -9.74 -7.18
C GLU A 158 -22.81 -9.55 -8.70
N VAL A 159 -22.34 -8.38 -9.18
CA VAL A 159 -22.31 -8.07 -10.61
C VAL A 159 -21.23 -8.82 -11.37
N PHE A 160 -20.21 -9.33 -10.68
CA PHE A 160 -19.04 -9.97 -11.31
C PHE A 160 -19.42 -11.10 -12.28
N GLY A 161 -20.38 -11.92 -11.90
CA GLY A 161 -20.86 -13.02 -12.75
C GLY A 161 -21.62 -12.59 -14.01
N SER A 162 -21.95 -11.30 -14.15
CA SER A 162 -22.74 -10.74 -15.27
C SER A 162 -21.98 -9.72 -16.13
N ILE A 163 -20.77 -9.32 -15.76
CA ILE A 163 -19.93 -8.46 -16.63
C ILE A 163 -19.52 -9.26 -17.88
N ASN A 164 -19.21 -8.56 -18.98
CA ASN A 164 -18.69 -9.22 -20.17
C ASN A 164 -17.24 -9.69 -19.96
N GLU A 165 -16.37 -8.80 -19.49
CA GLU A 165 -14.97 -9.11 -19.25
C GLU A 165 -14.42 -8.21 -18.13
N MET A 166 -13.55 -8.76 -17.27
CA MET A 166 -12.66 -7.98 -16.40
C MET A 166 -11.29 -7.88 -17.06
N VAL A 167 -10.96 -6.67 -17.52
CA VAL A 167 -9.67 -6.39 -18.19
C VAL A 167 -8.67 -5.92 -17.14
N LYS A 168 -7.54 -6.63 -17.02
CA LYS A 168 -6.49 -6.36 -16.03
C LYS A 168 -5.35 -5.55 -16.64
N TYR A 169 -4.99 -4.45 -16.01
CA TYR A 169 -3.90 -3.56 -16.41
C TYR A 169 -2.77 -3.61 -15.41
N THR A 170 -1.54 -3.39 -15.87
CA THR A 170 -0.37 -3.29 -14.99
C THR A 170 -0.45 -2.01 -14.14
N THR A 171 -0.96 -0.92 -14.74
CA THR A 171 -1.18 0.35 -14.04
C THR A 171 -2.62 0.85 -14.25
N ILE A 172 -3.14 1.56 -13.26
CA ILE A 172 -4.46 2.18 -13.38
C ILE A 172 -4.50 3.26 -14.49
N THR A 173 -3.37 3.89 -14.78
CA THR A 173 -3.24 4.88 -15.86
C THR A 173 -3.48 4.27 -17.23
N GLU A 174 -3.03 3.02 -17.47
CA GLU A 174 -3.32 2.28 -18.71
C GLU A 174 -4.83 2.03 -18.85
N ALA A 175 -5.51 1.67 -17.75
CA ALA A 175 -6.96 1.50 -17.75
C ALA A 175 -7.69 2.80 -18.15
N VAL A 176 -7.23 3.96 -17.66
CA VAL A 176 -7.81 5.27 -18.03
C VAL A 176 -7.63 5.56 -19.52
N LEU A 177 -6.46 5.26 -20.09
CA LEU A 177 -6.21 5.44 -21.51
C LEU A 177 -7.15 4.56 -22.35
N ASP A 178 -7.37 3.33 -21.95
CA ASP A 178 -8.24 2.40 -22.66
C ASP A 178 -9.73 2.76 -22.49
N LEU A 179 -10.14 3.25 -21.31
CA LEU A 179 -11.47 3.83 -21.09
C LEU A 179 -11.74 4.99 -22.06
N LYS A 180 -10.77 5.92 -22.22
CA LYS A 180 -10.88 7.05 -23.17
C LYS A 180 -10.94 6.59 -24.62
N ALA A 181 -10.22 5.51 -24.96
CA ALA A 181 -10.21 4.94 -26.28
C ALA A 181 -11.48 4.11 -26.60
N GLY A 182 -12.29 3.81 -25.59
CA GLY A 182 -13.50 2.99 -25.72
C GLY A 182 -13.25 1.46 -25.78
N GLY A 183 -12.06 1.01 -25.33
CA GLY A 183 -11.74 -0.42 -25.21
C GLY A 183 -12.43 -1.07 -24.02
N ILE A 184 -12.66 -0.29 -22.95
CA ILE A 184 -13.47 -0.68 -21.78
C ILE A 184 -14.58 0.33 -21.51
N ASP A 185 -15.60 -0.07 -20.77
CA ASP A 185 -16.79 0.76 -20.46
C ASP A 185 -16.67 1.49 -19.11
N ALA A 186 -15.93 0.92 -18.16
CA ALA A 186 -15.76 1.42 -16.81
C ALA A 186 -14.45 0.92 -16.17
N ILE A 187 -14.01 1.61 -15.12
CA ILE A 187 -12.91 1.19 -14.26
C ILE A 187 -13.45 1.04 -12.84
N VAL A 188 -13.05 -0.01 -12.13
CA VAL A 188 -13.26 -0.15 -10.68
C VAL A 188 -11.94 0.15 -9.98
N ALA A 189 -11.93 1.22 -9.21
CA ALA A 189 -10.73 1.76 -8.56
C ALA A 189 -11.08 2.55 -7.29
N ASP A 190 -10.05 3.00 -6.61
CA ASP A 190 -10.15 3.87 -5.44
C ASP A 190 -10.75 5.23 -5.79
N GLU A 191 -11.60 5.72 -4.90
CA GLU A 191 -12.29 7.01 -5.09
C GLU A 191 -11.30 8.16 -5.19
N ILE A 192 -10.20 8.13 -4.42
CA ILE A 192 -9.21 9.19 -4.45
C ILE A 192 -8.57 9.33 -5.83
N PHE A 193 -8.27 8.21 -6.49
CA PHE A 193 -7.79 8.19 -7.87
C PHE A 193 -8.87 8.68 -8.84
N ALA A 194 -10.10 8.17 -8.72
CA ALA A 194 -11.20 8.55 -9.59
C ALA A 194 -11.51 10.06 -9.49
N ARG A 195 -11.51 10.64 -8.28
CA ARG A 195 -11.66 12.09 -8.05
C ARG A 195 -10.52 12.88 -8.67
N TYR A 196 -9.30 12.41 -8.57
CA TYR A 196 -8.15 13.05 -9.23
C TYR A 196 -8.32 13.06 -10.75
N ALA A 197 -8.71 11.93 -11.37
CA ALA A 197 -8.98 11.87 -12.81
C ALA A 197 -10.07 12.86 -13.24
N VAL A 198 -11.18 12.93 -12.50
CA VAL A 198 -12.26 13.92 -12.73
C VAL A 198 -11.75 15.35 -12.54
N SER A 199 -10.90 15.62 -11.54
CA SER A 199 -10.37 16.98 -11.32
C SER A 199 -9.48 17.47 -12.46
N LYS A 200 -8.79 16.57 -13.13
CA LYS A 200 -7.96 16.89 -14.31
C LYS A 200 -8.78 17.06 -15.59
N GLU A 201 -9.86 16.30 -15.74
CA GLU A 201 -10.70 16.29 -16.95
C GLU A 201 -12.20 16.16 -16.57
N ALA A 202 -12.78 17.21 -15.98
CA ALA A 202 -14.14 17.20 -15.43
C ALA A 202 -15.24 16.92 -16.48
N ASP A 203 -14.97 17.21 -17.75
CA ASP A 203 -15.90 16.96 -18.86
C ASP A 203 -15.74 15.56 -19.47
N ALA A 204 -14.68 14.81 -19.10
CA ALA A 204 -14.41 13.49 -19.64
C ALA A 204 -15.02 12.37 -18.81
N TYR A 205 -15.06 12.50 -17.49
CA TYR A 205 -15.39 11.42 -16.57
C TYR A 205 -16.51 11.76 -15.60
N LYS A 206 -17.12 10.70 -15.04
CA LYS A 206 -17.99 10.75 -13.87
C LYS A 206 -17.76 9.57 -12.95
N ILE A 207 -18.13 9.75 -11.67
CA ILE A 207 -18.15 8.74 -10.63
C ILE A 207 -19.61 8.56 -10.23
N PRO A 208 -20.26 7.40 -10.50
CA PRO A 208 -21.55 7.06 -9.91
C PRO A 208 -21.53 7.13 -8.38
N GLU A 209 -22.67 7.42 -7.74
CA GLU A 209 -22.74 7.58 -6.28
C GLU A 209 -22.55 6.28 -5.51
N GLU A 210 -22.88 5.13 -6.13
CA GLU A 210 -22.79 3.81 -5.50
C GLU A 210 -21.33 3.39 -5.33
N VAL A 211 -21.02 2.80 -4.16
CA VAL A 211 -19.68 2.35 -3.80
C VAL A 211 -19.66 0.84 -3.55
N PHE A 212 -18.59 0.16 -3.92
CA PHE A 212 -18.42 -1.28 -3.62
C PHE A 212 -18.20 -1.49 -2.12
N ASN A 213 -17.26 -0.77 -1.53
CA ASN A 213 -16.92 -0.85 -0.11
C ASN A 213 -16.16 0.41 0.34
N SER A 214 -15.99 0.52 1.66
CA SER A 214 -15.08 1.48 2.30
C SER A 214 -13.88 0.73 2.87
N GLU A 215 -12.71 1.36 2.83
CA GLU A 215 -11.46 0.78 3.25
C GLU A 215 -10.51 1.84 3.82
N ASN A 216 -9.38 1.41 4.38
CA ASN A 216 -8.35 2.29 4.89
C ASN A 216 -7.01 1.98 4.24
N TYR A 217 -6.19 3.01 4.03
CA TYR A 217 -4.79 2.85 3.66
C TYR A 217 -3.88 2.76 4.88
N GLY A 218 -2.84 1.96 4.73
CA GLY A 218 -1.72 1.84 5.63
C GLY A 218 -0.41 1.69 4.86
N ILE A 219 0.69 1.83 5.55
CA ILE A 219 2.03 1.58 5.01
C ILE A 219 2.35 0.11 5.27
N GLY A 220 2.91 -0.58 4.26
CA GLY A 220 3.28 -1.99 4.37
C GLY A 220 4.76 -2.17 4.68
N PHE A 221 5.07 -3.05 5.64
CA PHE A 221 6.42 -3.43 6.09
C PHE A 221 6.57 -4.94 6.07
N ARG A 222 7.80 -5.48 6.15
CA ARG A 222 8.02 -6.90 6.43
C ARG A 222 7.41 -7.25 7.80
N LEU A 223 6.97 -8.47 7.97
CA LEU A 223 6.30 -8.91 9.22
C LEU A 223 7.16 -8.70 10.48
N GLU A 224 8.48 -8.80 10.35
CA GLU A 224 9.47 -8.62 11.42
C GLU A 224 9.86 -7.16 11.70
N ASP A 225 9.55 -6.21 10.82
CA ASP A 225 9.98 -4.80 10.90
C ASP A 225 9.10 -3.97 11.89
N VAL A 226 8.84 -4.51 13.07
CA VAL A 226 7.93 -3.90 14.07
C VAL A 226 8.49 -2.58 14.60
N ALA A 227 9.81 -2.53 14.92
CA ALA A 227 10.43 -1.32 15.45
C ALA A 227 10.43 -0.16 14.43
N LEU A 228 10.63 -0.47 13.15
CA LEU A 228 10.54 0.53 12.09
C LEU A 228 9.10 1.03 11.94
N ARG A 229 8.11 0.12 11.86
CA ARG A 229 6.70 0.45 11.76
C ARG A 229 6.24 1.35 12.92
N ASP A 230 6.57 0.97 14.17
CA ASP A 230 6.17 1.73 15.35
C ASP A 230 6.77 3.13 15.35
N LYS A 231 8.02 3.27 14.88
CA LYS A 231 8.66 4.59 14.76
C LYS A 231 8.05 5.46 13.65
N ILE A 232 7.68 4.87 12.53
CA ILE A 232 6.98 5.59 11.46
C ILE A 232 5.59 6.05 11.95
N ASP A 233 4.83 5.20 12.64
CA ASP A 233 3.54 5.56 13.23
C ASP A 233 3.68 6.73 14.23
N GLU A 234 4.69 6.71 15.12
CA GLU A 234 4.98 7.80 16.05
C GLU A 234 5.28 9.12 15.32
N ILE A 235 6.05 9.04 14.23
CA ILE A 235 6.39 10.24 13.45
C ILE A 235 5.16 10.81 12.74
N ILE A 236 4.32 9.96 12.14
CA ILE A 236 3.09 10.40 11.47
C ILE A 236 2.14 11.05 12.47
N ASP A 237 1.97 10.50 13.67
CA ASP A 237 1.22 11.13 14.76
C ASP A 237 1.79 12.53 15.08
N GLY A 238 3.12 12.66 15.17
CA GLY A 238 3.79 13.93 15.39
C GLY A 238 3.61 14.96 14.26
N LEU A 239 3.61 14.50 12.98
CA LEU A 239 3.31 15.36 11.83
C LEU A 239 1.86 15.85 11.83
N ALA A 240 0.94 15.06 12.36
CA ALA A 240 -0.45 15.46 12.54
C ALA A 240 -0.60 16.49 13.66
N GLU A 241 0.16 16.35 14.76
CA GLU A 241 0.15 17.28 15.89
C GLU A 241 0.79 18.64 15.56
N ASP A 242 1.91 18.65 14.81
CA ASP A 242 2.64 19.88 14.47
C ASP A 242 2.05 20.63 13.24
N GLY A 243 1.05 20.06 12.58
CA GLY A 243 0.33 20.65 11.45
C GLY A 243 0.94 20.36 10.08
N THR A 244 2.11 19.72 10.00
CA THR A 244 2.76 19.38 8.71
C THR A 244 1.87 18.49 7.85
N ALA A 245 1.25 17.47 8.45
CA ALA A 245 0.35 16.57 7.73
C ALA A 245 -0.91 17.28 7.21
N LEU A 246 -1.44 18.26 7.96
CA LEU A 246 -2.54 19.12 7.53
C LEU A 246 -2.14 19.96 6.30
N GLU A 247 -0.98 20.58 6.32
CA GLU A 247 -0.50 21.38 5.18
C GLU A 247 -0.36 20.54 3.91
N ILE A 248 0.16 19.32 4.02
CA ILE A 248 0.28 18.37 2.92
C ILE A 248 -1.10 17.94 2.42
N SER A 249 -2.04 17.64 3.32
CA SER A 249 -3.42 17.27 2.96
C SER A 249 -4.14 18.40 2.22
N LEU A 250 -4.03 19.64 2.71
CA LEU A 250 -4.60 20.82 2.05
C LEU A 250 -3.98 21.09 0.68
N LYS A 251 -2.68 20.86 0.50
CA LYS A 251 -1.99 20.96 -0.80
C LYS A 251 -2.60 20.03 -1.85
N TRP A 252 -2.87 18.79 -1.48
CA TRP A 252 -3.29 17.76 -2.43
C TRP A 252 -4.81 17.68 -2.62
N PHE A 253 -5.56 17.92 -1.56
CA PHE A 253 -7.02 17.67 -1.54
C PHE A 253 -7.86 18.91 -1.25
N GLY A 254 -7.26 20.00 -0.73
CA GLY A 254 -7.99 21.18 -0.28
C GLY A 254 -8.71 20.98 1.06
N GLU A 255 -8.59 19.81 1.68
CA GLU A 255 -9.20 19.43 2.96
C GLU A 255 -8.28 18.49 3.76
N ASP A 256 -8.57 18.32 5.05
CA ASP A 256 -7.82 17.41 5.93
C ASP A 256 -8.39 15.98 5.81
N LEU A 257 -7.68 15.10 5.14
CA LEU A 257 -8.07 13.69 4.93
C LEU A 257 -7.20 12.70 5.70
N LEU A 258 -6.19 13.18 6.46
CA LEU A 258 -5.36 12.29 7.26
C LEU A 258 -6.15 11.79 8.48
N LEU A 259 -6.17 10.48 8.69
CA LEU A 259 -6.71 9.88 9.92
C LEU A 259 -5.77 10.13 11.11
N ARG A 260 -6.37 10.29 12.29
CA ARG A 260 -5.67 10.52 13.56
C ARG A 260 -6.12 9.54 14.61
#